data_aa6d40e08dfa2212ca7e2ca3871cc82f
#
_entry.id   aa6d40e08dfa2212ca7e2ca3871cc82f
#
_cell.length_a   1.000
_cell.length_b   1.000
_cell.length_c   1.000
_cell.angle_alpha   90.00
_cell.angle_beta   90.00
_cell.angle_gamma   90.00
#
_symmetry.space_group_name_H-M   'P 1'
#
loop_
_entity.id
_entity.type
_entity.pdbx_description
1 polymer ?
#
loop_
_entity_poly.entity_id
_entity_poly.type
_entity_poly.pdbx_seq_one_letter_code
_entity_poly.pdbx_strand_id
1 'polypeptide(L)'
;MQVEDTGQPEKDLSETVCRVCGRDDGSLLWDRHGVPQYVICDCCGIESGLGDDHLSKVRETRGYWVAQGAPWDVPKNRPAGWDVLEQLSAIPAEWR
;
A
#
# COMPACT_ATOMS: atom_id res chain seq x y z
N MET A 1 -0.73 23.99 -31.64
CA MET A 1 -1.01 23.58 -30.95
C MET A 1 -0.87 23.23 -30.13
N GLN A 2 -1.03 23.24 -29.70
CA GLN A 2 -1.09 22.75 -28.73
C GLN A 2 -1.39 22.14 -28.17
N VAL A 3 -1.39 21.73 -28.12
CA VAL A 3 -1.78 21.14 -27.51
C VAL A 3 -1.93 20.94 -26.50
N GLU A 4 -2.01 20.76 -26.10
CA GLU A 4 -2.05 20.44 -25.06
C GLU A 4 -2.79 19.91 -24.40
N ASP A 5 -2.50 19.17 -24.24
CA ASP A 5 -3.15 18.58 -23.37
C ASP A 5 -3.71 19.42 -22.42
N THR A 6 -4.33 20.22 -22.86
CA THR A 6 -4.77 21.20 -22.05
C THR A 6 -5.84 20.72 -21.22
N GLY A 7 -5.92 21.04 -20.04
CA GLY A 7 -6.99 20.72 -19.18
C GLY A 7 -7.04 19.28 -18.75
N GLN A 8 -6.11 18.48 -19.23
CA GLN A 8 -6.05 17.09 -18.81
C GLN A 8 -4.81 16.92 -17.98
N PRO A 9 -4.88 17.12 -16.68
CA PRO A 9 -3.70 16.96 -15.85
C PRO A 9 -3.21 15.53 -15.95
N GLU A 10 -1.92 15.37 -15.88
CA GLU A 10 -1.32 14.07 -15.84
C GLU A 10 -1.87 13.32 -14.63
N LYS A 11 -2.20 12.04 -14.79
CA LYS A 11 -2.72 11.26 -13.69
C LYS A 11 -1.66 11.10 -12.63
N ASP A 12 -2.03 11.39 -11.39
CA ASP A 12 -1.14 11.24 -10.24
C ASP A 12 -1.31 9.84 -9.69
N LEU A 13 -0.28 9.03 -9.80
CA LEU A 13 -0.31 7.64 -9.36
C LEU A 13 0.25 7.47 -7.94
N SER A 14 0.48 8.56 -7.21
CA SER A 14 1.03 8.48 -5.86
C SER A 14 0.18 7.60 -4.95
N GLU A 15 0.85 6.78 -4.14
CA GLU A 15 0.18 5.93 -3.17
C GLU A 15 0.89 6.01 -1.84
N THR A 16 0.12 6.18 -0.78
CA THR A 16 0.63 6.14 0.60
C THR A 16 -0.01 4.99 1.38
N VAL A 17 -1.03 4.33 0.81
CA VAL A 17 -1.72 3.22 1.45
C VAL A 17 -1.07 1.92 1.03
N CYS A 18 -0.66 1.10 1.99
CA CYS A 18 -0.05 -0.19 1.68
C CYS A 18 -1.07 -1.07 0.95
N ARG A 19 -0.69 -1.56 -0.21
CA ARG A 19 -1.57 -2.40 -1.04
C ARG A 19 -1.90 -3.72 -0.38
N VAL A 20 -1.05 -4.18 0.52
CA VAL A 20 -1.23 -5.48 1.18
C VAL A 20 -2.11 -5.37 2.41
N CYS A 21 -1.81 -4.44 3.33
CA CYS A 21 -2.50 -4.41 4.62
C CYS A 21 -3.35 -3.16 4.85
N GLY A 22 -3.23 -2.13 4.01
CA GLY A 22 -4.04 -0.93 4.16
C GLY A 22 -3.45 0.12 5.10
N ARG A 23 -2.24 -0.09 5.63
CA ARG A 23 -1.63 0.90 6.50
C ARG A 23 -1.28 2.16 5.72
N ASP A 24 -1.56 3.30 6.32
CA ASP A 24 -1.25 4.59 5.73
C ASP A 24 -0.64 5.48 6.82
N ASP A 25 0.68 5.65 6.80
CA ASP A 25 1.34 6.54 7.74
C ASP A 25 1.85 7.79 7.04
N GLY A 26 1.41 8.00 5.80
CA GLY A 26 1.82 9.16 5.01
C GLY A 26 3.09 8.97 4.22
N SER A 27 3.80 7.85 4.42
CA SER A 27 5.01 7.57 3.65
C SER A 27 4.64 7.32 2.20
N LEU A 28 5.42 7.87 1.28
CA LEU A 28 5.19 7.65 -0.15
C LEU A 28 5.72 6.27 -0.51
N LEU A 29 4.82 5.40 -0.97
CA LEU A 29 5.15 4.02 -1.34
C LEU A 29 5.36 3.88 -2.83
N TRP A 30 4.57 4.61 -3.64
CA TRP A 30 4.68 4.67 -5.09
C TRP A 30 4.55 6.13 -5.48
N ASP A 31 5.43 6.62 -6.33
CA ASP A 31 5.42 8.04 -6.66
C ASP A 31 4.35 8.36 -7.71
N ARG A 32 4.26 9.63 -8.08
CA ARG A 32 3.22 10.10 -9.01
C ARG A 32 3.32 9.47 -10.39
N HIS A 33 4.45 8.88 -10.72
CA HIS A 33 4.67 8.21 -12.01
C HIS A 33 4.52 6.71 -11.92
N GLY A 34 4.12 6.18 -10.76
CA GLY A 34 3.97 4.74 -10.56
C GLY A 34 5.29 4.04 -10.30
N VAL A 35 6.28 4.76 -9.82
CA VAL A 35 7.59 4.18 -9.51
C VAL A 35 7.63 3.81 -8.02
N PRO A 36 7.97 2.56 -7.67
CA PRO A 36 8.01 2.16 -6.27
C PRO A 36 9.16 2.83 -5.54
N GLN A 37 8.93 3.13 -4.27
CA GLN A 37 9.92 3.82 -3.45
C GLN A 37 10.67 2.88 -2.53
N TYR A 38 10.38 1.58 -2.59
CA TYR A 38 11.09 0.54 -1.84
C TYR A 38 11.06 0.80 -0.33
N VAL A 39 9.88 1.15 0.17
CA VAL A 39 9.65 1.38 1.59
C VAL A 39 9.06 0.13 2.21
N ILE A 40 9.62 -0.31 3.34
CA ILE A 40 9.12 -1.48 4.05
C ILE A 40 7.99 -1.06 4.97
N CYS A 41 6.86 -1.76 4.88
CA CYS A 41 5.70 -1.48 5.71
C CYS A 41 5.96 -1.98 7.13
N ASP A 42 5.84 -1.10 8.12
CA ASP A 42 6.04 -1.48 9.52
C ASP A 42 5.00 -2.49 10.01
N CYS A 43 3.86 -2.56 9.32
CA CYS A 43 2.77 -3.45 9.72
C CYS A 43 2.93 -4.83 9.11
N CYS A 44 2.82 -4.96 7.79
CA CYS A 44 2.84 -6.28 7.16
C CYS A 44 4.23 -6.71 6.67
N GLY A 45 5.18 -5.77 6.63
CA GLY A 45 6.56 -6.08 6.25
C GLY A 45 6.83 -6.12 4.75
N ILE A 46 5.82 -5.84 3.91
CA ILE A 46 6.05 -5.82 2.46
C ILE A 46 6.87 -4.59 2.10
N GLU A 47 7.74 -4.73 1.12
CA GLU A 47 8.50 -3.60 0.59
C GLU A 47 7.87 -3.17 -0.72
N SER A 48 7.52 -1.87 -0.84
CA SER A 48 6.87 -1.38 -2.06
C SER A 48 7.78 -1.60 -3.26
N GLY A 49 7.24 -2.24 -4.30
CA GLY A 49 7.98 -2.61 -5.49
C GLY A 49 8.52 -4.03 -5.47
N LEU A 50 8.51 -4.70 -4.32
CA LEU A 50 9.03 -6.05 -4.19
C LEU A 50 7.95 -6.97 -3.62
N GLY A 51 7.01 -7.38 -4.47
CA GLY A 51 5.96 -8.31 -4.06
C GLY A 51 4.57 -7.70 -4.01
N ASP A 52 4.44 -6.39 -4.20
CA ASP A 52 3.14 -5.72 -4.22
C ASP A 52 2.83 -5.12 -5.59
N ASP A 53 3.55 -5.53 -6.62
CA ASP A 53 3.39 -4.99 -7.97
C ASP A 53 2.33 -5.71 -8.79
N HIS A 54 1.82 -6.85 -8.31
CA HIS A 54 0.75 -7.60 -8.97
C HIS A 54 -0.33 -7.97 -7.98
N LEU A 55 -1.59 -7.91 -8.42
CA LEU A 55 -2.72 -8.19 -7.55
C LEU A 55 -2.67 -9.58 -6.95
N SER A 56 -2.29 -10.59 -7.72
CA SER A 56 -2.20 -11.96 -7.22
C SER A 56 -1.19 -12.07 -6.09
N LYS A 57 -0.04 -11.39 -6.22
CA LYS A 57 0.98 -11.39 -5.18
C LYS A 57 0.52 -10.64 -3.95
N VAL A 58 -0.16 -9.52 -4.14
CA VAL A 58 -0.70 -8.73 -3.03
C VAL A 58 -1.67 -9.57 -2.22
N ARG A 59 -2.57 -10.29 -2.90
CA ARG A 59 -3.56 -11.14 -2.23
C ARG A 59 -2.90 -12.31 -1.50
N GLU A 60 -1.91 -12.92 -2.12
CA GLU A 60 -1.19 -14.04 -1.53
C GLU A 60 -0.48 -13.59 -0.26
N THR A 61 0.24 -12.48 -0.33
CA THR A 61 0.98 -11.93 0.81
C THR A 61 0.03 -11.56 1.94
N ARG A 62 -1.11 -10.93 1.59
CA ARG A 62 -2.11 -10.56 2.58
C ARG A 62 -2.68 -11.78 3.28
N GLY A 63 -3.03 -12.81 2.50
CA GLY A 63 -3.59 -14.03 3.07
C GLY A 63 -2.62 -14.70 4.03
N TYR A 64 -1.36 -14.77 3.65
CA TYR A 64 -0.34 -15.34 4.51
C TYR A 64 -0.19 -14.54 5.80
N TRP A 65 -0.14 -13.20 5.69
CA TRP A 65 -0.01 -12.32 6.84
C TRP A 65 -1.19 -12.46 7.81
N VAL A 66 -2.41 -12.47 7.27
CA VAL A 66 -3.61 -12.63 8.08
C VAL A 66 -3.61 -14.01 8.75
N ALA A 67 -3.22 -15.05 8.02
CA ALA A 67 -3.17 -16.41 8.57
C ALA A 67 -2.18 -16.53 9.73
N GLN A 68 -1.16 -15.68 9.77
CA GLN A 68 -0.18 -15.64 10.85
C GLN A 68 -0.66 -14.82 12.04
N GLY A 69 -1.88 -14.28 11.98
CA GLY A 69 -2.41 -13.42 13.03
C GLY A 69 -2.17 -11.94 12.82
N ALA A 70 -1.83 -11.54 11.60
CA ALA A 70 -1.58 -10.15 11.25
C ALA A 70 -0.52 -9.50 12.15
N PRO A 71 0.66 -10.11 12.28
CA PRO A 71 1.69 -9.56 13.18
C PRO A 71 2.33 -8.30 12.58
N TRP A 72 2.67 -7.36 13.45
CA TRP A 72 3.39 -6.16 13.03
C TRP A 72 4.86 -6.46 12.86
N ASP A 73 5.42 -6.00 11.75
CA ASP A 73 6.85 -6.14 11.46
C ASP A 73 7.66 -5.33 12.47
N VAL A 74 7.14 -4.15 12.86
CA VAL A 74 7.74 -3.31 13.90
C VAL A 74 6.68 -3.15 14.99
N PRO A 75 6.62 -4.09 15.97
CA PRO A 75 5.53 -4.11 16.94
C PRO A 75 5.37 -2.83 17.75
N LYS A 76 6.47 -2.11 18.01
CA LYS A 76 6.39 -0.88 18.80
C LYS A 76 5.61 0.22 18.09
N ASN A 77 5.43 0.11 16.78
CA ASN A 77 4.71 1.11 16.00
C ASN A 77 3.23 0.78 15.85
N ARG A 78 2.77 -0.32 16.42
CA ARG A 78 1.36 -0.67 16.38
C ARG A 78 0.57 0.29 17.26
N PRO A 79 -0.43 0.98 16.69
CA PRO A 79 -1.24 1.93 17.50
C PRO A 79 -2.04 1.21 18.56
N ALA A 80 -2.26 1.89 19.69
CA ALA A 80 -3.17 1.39 20.72
C ALA A 80 -4.56 1.30 20.12
N GLY A 81 -5.26 0.19 20.38
CA GLY A 81 -6.61 0.01 19.84
C GLY A 81 -6.65 -0.31 18.36
N TRP A 82 -5.53 -0.72 17.78
CA TRP A 82 -5.47 -1.06 16.36
C TRP A 82 -6.45 -2.18 16.01
N ASP A 83 -7.17 -1.98 14.91
CA ASP A 83 -8.17 -2.93 14.43
C ASP A 83 -7.79 -3.34 13.00
N VAL A 84 -7.48 -4.62 12.82
CA VAL A 84 -7.02 -5.13 11.52
C VAL A 84 -8.11 -5.00 10.47
N LEU A 85 -9.37 -5.22 10.81
CA LEU A 85 -10.45 -5.15 9.83
C LEU A 85 -10.67 -3.72 9.35
N GLU A 86 -10.57 -2.76 10.26
CA GLU A 86 -10.70 -1.36 9.91
C GLU A 86 -9.56 -0.97 8.95
N GLN A 87 -8.34 -1.40 9.26
CA GLN A 87 -7.20 -1.09 8.40
C GLN A 87 -7.33 -1.73 7.03
N LEU A 88 -7.75 -3.00 6.98
CA LEU A 88 -7.92 -3.69 5.70
C LEU A 88 -8.98 -3.00 4.83
N SER A 89 -9.98 -2.37 5.46
CA SER A 89 -11.02 -1.68 4.71
C SER A 89 -10.50 -0.45 3.97
N ALA A 90 -9.33 0.04 4.34
CA ALA A 90 -8.72 1.19 3.68
C ALA A 90 -7.97 0.82 2.39
N ILE A 91 -7.82 -0.46 2.10
CA ILE A 91 -7.13 -0.90 0.88
C ILE A 91 -7.91 -0.41 -0.34
N PRO A 92 -7.24 0.25 -1.30
CA PRO A 92 -7.91 0.68 -2.53
C PRO A 92 -8.55 -0.51 -3.25
N ALA A 93 -9.70 -0.27 -3.88
CA ALA A 93 -10.49 -1.35 -4.48
C ALA A 93 -9.68 -2.18 -5.48
N GLU A 94 -8.80 -1.53 -6.24
CA GLU A 94 -8.01 -2.24 -7.25
C GLU A 94 -7.00 -3.21 -6.66
N TRP A 95 -6.73 -3.12 -5.35
CA TRP A 95 -5.76 -3.99 -4.69
C TRP A 95 -6.42 -4.96 -3.71
N ARG A 96 -7.73 -5.05 -3.75
CA ARG A 96 -8.46 -6.00 -2.91
C ARG A 96 -8.52 -7.35 -3.60
#